data_fd330f15862e11776e92c1416c042611
#
_entry.id   fd330f15862e11776e92c1416c042611
#
_cell.length_a   1.000
_cell.length_b   1.000
_cell.length_c   1.000
_cell.angle_alpha   90.00
_cell.angle_beta   90.00
_cell.angle_gamma   90.00
#
_symmetry.space_group_name_H-M   'P 1'
#
loop_
_entity.id
_entity.type
_entity.pdbx_description
1 polymer ?
#
loop_
_entity_poly.entity_id
_entity_poly.type
_entity_poly.pdbx_seq_one_letter_code
_entity_poly.pdbx_strand_id
1 'polypeptide(L)'
;MRFAENNRISHRQLFRQIILVFPAPFLLCLFKNGEMLGVNAMAGTILAAVLLSFYVIWLIRLAPAYGELSRMTGNITVRFIGLSFLLYVILSAAFLADLLAKVIPQSLISGISGKWLSLLAVAACSLGTHRGMQRRGRIAEISGGIFLAGILLLMILSAGQGKAEYFLETVEGTGSRFSGKWMIRDVYAFLCVFSGVGLLPFGLEKVEKQGSARKPVILAFLTVCGIVLGMQVLLPAVFGKNRLLAETYPVLPLLDGADLPGNVLARFDVIWMGFLVFGLLFSLGSLFHYGNQIAEKTKLGSGRYWIPAAGWILSLYERNGVGIEKYYGWYLAYIFVPLLLVIQIFLSVENKGRWKKKALSVSLFFFVSLMGTGCAAVEPEKRMYPLALGAGVSEEGFVLKYAMPDMNVTTGQEKPEEDPVSVLTLAGRNFQEIEKVYNRSQEKFLDLGHLQVVILDESMLTEENRKAFLEYLKQEEHVGEDVYMFRTGMLGEVFHWKGAEESSVGEYLQGIQENRTTGQQKKGVTLREAYHQFYQDGTLPWIPSVWVNGDLLEVDYGSAE
;
A
#
# COMPACT_ATOMS: atom_id res chain seq x y z
N MET A 1 -42.91 12.27 -16.41
CA MET A 1 -42.28 11.59 -17.58
C MET A 1 -41.96 10.14 -17.17
N ARG A 2 -42.61 9.15 -17.75
CA ARG A 2 -42.15 7.76 -17.64
C ARG A 2 -40.97 7.58 -18.59
N PHE A 3 -39.75 7.56 -18.02
CA PHE A 3 -38.57 7.22 -18.80
C PHE A 3 -38.68 5.77 -19.29
N ALA A 4 -38.39 5.51 -20.58
CA ALA A 4 -38.37 4.17 -21.12
C ALA A 4 -37.39 3.29 -20.32
N GLU A 5 -37.87 2.20 -19.75
CA GLU A 5 -37.06 1.22 -19.02
C GLU A 5 -36.34 0.29 -19.99
N ASN A 6 -35.37 0.81 -20.74
CA ASN A 6 -34.60 0.04 -21.73
C ASN A 6 -33.31 -0.59 -21.18
N ASN A 7 -33.08 -0.46 -19.86
CA ASN A 7 -31.88 -0.94 -19.16
C ASN A 7 -30.53 -0.47 -19.77
N ARG A 8 -30.53 0.70 -20.43
CA ARG A 8 -29.36 1.33 -21.03
C ARG A 8 -28.91 2.53 -20.21
N ILE A 9 -27.63 2.86 -20.34
CA ILE A 9 -27.00 4.00 -19.66
C ILE A 9 -26.37 4.96 -20.67
N SER A 10 -26.37 6.25 -20.34
CA SER A 10 -25.71 7.30 -21.11
C SER A 10 -24.19 7.32 -20.87
N HIS A 11 -23.45 8.01 -21.73
CA HIS A 11 -22.01 8.22 -21.57
C HIS A 11 -21.65 8.96 -20.26
N ARG A 12 -22.50 9.91 -19.85
CA ARG A 12 -22.33 10.65 -18.60
C ARG A 12 -22.50 9.73 -17.38
N GLN A 13 -23.48 8.84 -17.43
CA GLN A 13 -23.69 7.84 -16.38
C GLN A 13 -22.54 6.85 -16.31
N LEU A 14 -22.00 6.41 -17.46
CA LEU A 14 -20.83 5.54 -17.51
C LEU A 14 -19.58 6.21 -16.89
N PHE A 15 -19.29 7.45 -17.29
CA PHE A 15 -18.21 8.26 -16.69
C PHE A 15 -18.32 8.31 -15.16
N ARG A 16 -19.49 8.67 -14.63
CA ARG A 16 -19.72 8.82 -13.19
C ARG A 16 -19.68 7.49 -12.45
N GLN A 17 -20.10 6.37 -13.07
CA GLN A 17 -19.93 5.05 -12.47
C GLN A 17 -18.45 4.71 -12.26
N ILE A 18 -17.58 4.98 -13.22
CA ILE A 18 -16.15 4.74 -13.11
C ILE A 18 -15.55 5.62 -11.98
N ILE A 19 -15.94 6.89 -11.92
CA ILE A 19 -15.51 7.81 -10.84
C ILE A 19 -15.97 7.35 -9.46
N LEU A 20 -17.08 6.65 -9.34
CA LEU A 20 -17.54 6.11 -8.05
C LEU A 20 -16.86 4.79 -7.65
N VAL A 21 -16.52 3.96 -8.65
CA VAL A 21 -16.00 2.61 -8.40
C VAL A 21 -14.53 2.62 -7.96
N PHE A 22 -13.70 3.43 -8.60
CA PHE A 22 -12.25 3.26 -8.46
C PHE A 22 -11.60 4.07 -7.33
N PRO A 23 -11.90 5.36 -7.08
CA PRO A 23 -11.11 6.16 -6.13
C PRO A 23 -11.10 5.62 -4.71
N ALA A 24 -12.25 5.25 -4.13
CA ALA A 24 -12.31 4.82 -2.74
C ALA A 24 -11.43 3.61 -2.42
N PRO A 25 -11.52 2.46 -3.12
CA PRO A 25 -10.61 1.36 -2.88
C PRO A 25 -9.15 1.70 -3.22
N PHE A 26 -8.90 2.55 -4.23
CA PHE A 26 -7.55 2.91 -4.64
C PHE A 26 -6.84 3.76 -3.61
N LEU A 27 -7.51 4.77 -3.07
CA LEU A 27 -6.95 5.65 -2.05
C LEU A 27 -6.55 4.87 -0.79
N LEU A 28 -7.27 3.81 -0.45
CA LEU A 28 -6.95 2.95 0.67
C LEU A 28 -5.83 1.94 0.35
N CYS A 29 -5.79 1.40 -0.87
CA CYS A 29 -4.88 0.30 -1.20
C CYS A 29 -3.52 0.76 -1.70
N LEU A 30 -3.46 1.82 -2.54
CA LEU A 30 -2.22 2.26 -3.18
C LEU A 30 -1.23 2.91 -2.21
N PHE A 31 -1.74 3.58 -1.18
CA PHE A 31 -0.92 4.34 -0.23
C PHE A 31 -0.71 3.63 1.11
N LYS A 32 -1.10 2.37 1.19
CA LYS A 32 -0.96 1.58 2.40
C LYS A 32 0.49 1.48 2.83
N ASN A 33 0.76 1.75 4.12
CA ASN A 33 2.11 1.73 4.71
C ASN A 33 3.12 2.60 3.93
N GLY A 34 2.69 3.72 3.35
CA GLY A 34 3.56 4.60 2.58
C GLY A 34 4.01 4.06 1.23
N GLU A 35 3.36 3.00 0.70
CA GLU A 35 3.66 2.51 -0.65
C GLU A 35 3.25 3.51 -1.73
N MET A 36 3.78 3.34 -2.95
CA MET A 36 3.46 4.15 -4.13
C MET A 36 3.68 5.67 -3.97
N LEU A 37 4.68 6.05 -3.18
CA LEU A 37 5.10 7.45 -2.98
C LEU A 37 6.46 7.74 -3.64
N GLY A 38 6.77 9.03 -3.82
CA GLY A 38 8.03 9.49 -4.41
C GLY A 38 8.04 9.56 -5.95
N VAL A 39 9.18 9.97 -6.51
CA VAL A 39 9.33 10.29 -7.95
C VAL A 39 9.08 9.08 -8.85
N ASN A 40 9.59 7.91 -8.48
CA ASN A 40 9.41 6.69 -9.27
C ASN A 40 7.93 6.31 -9.38
N ALA A 41 7.18 6.40 -8.27
CA ALA A 41 5.76 6.10 -8.23
C ALA A 41 4.93 7.13 -9.03
N MET A 42 5.24 8.42 -8.93
CA MET A 42 4.58 9.46 -9.74
C MET A 42 4.81 9.24 -11.23
N ALA A 43 6.07 9.02 -11.64
CA ALA A 43 6.42 8.70 -13.02
C ALA A 43 5.75 7.39 -13.48
N GLY A 44 5.70 6.38 -12.60
CA GLY A 44 4.99 5.12 -12.80
C GLY A 44 3.50 5.33 -13.03
N THR A 45 2.84 6.16 -12.23
CA THR A 45 1.42 6.50 -12.37
C THR A 45 1.13 7.19 -13.71
N ILE A 46 1.97 8.13 -14.14
CA ILE A 46 1.83 8.80 -15.43
C ILE A 46 1.98 7.80 -16.58
N LEU A 47 3.01 6.95 -16.54
CA LEU A 47 3.22 5.92 -17.57
C LEU A 47 2.06 4.91 -17.58
N ALA A 48 1.59 4.48 -16.41
CA ALA A 48 0.44 3.58 -16.28
C ALA A 48 -0.84 4.21 -16.84
N ALA A 49 -1.08 5.51 -16.64
CA ALA A 49 -2.23 6.22 -17.20
C ALA A 49 -2.22 6.22 -18.74
N VAL A 50 -1.05 6.38 -19.35
CA VAL A 50 -0.88 6.28 -20.82
C VAL A 50 -1.17 4.84 -21.28
N LEU A 51 -0.56 3.84 -20.65
CA LEU A 51 -0.77 2.42 -20.98
C LEU A 51 -2.24 2.01 -20.81
N LEU A 52 -2.88 2.44 -19.73
CA LEU A 52 -4.29 2.20 -19.45
C LEU A 52 -5.19 2.82 -20.53
N SER A 53 -4.86 4.00 -21.03
CA SER A 53 -5.61 4.65 -22.11
C SER A 53 -5.59 3.82 -23.39
N PHE A 54 -4.44 3.27 -23.78
CA PHE A 54 -4.33 2.35 -24.91
C PHE A 54 -5.07 1.03 -24.66
N TYR A 55 -4.97 0.50 -23.47
CA TYR A 55 -5.66 -0.72 -23.05
C TYR A 55 -7.18 -0.56 -23.11
N VAL A 56 -7.72 0.55 -22.62
CA VAL A 56 -9.16 0.88 -22.69
C VAL A 56 -9.65 0.97 -24.14
N ILE A 57 -8.88 1.59 -25.04
CA ILE A 57 -9.22 1.65 -26.45
C ILE A 57 -9.31 0.24 -27.05
N TRP A 58 -8.38 -0.63 -26.69
CA TRP A 58 -8.39 -2.03 -27.12
C TRP A 58 -9.60 -2.78 -26.57
N LEU A 59 -9.90 -2.65 -25.28
CA LEU A 59 -11.07 -3.27 -24.64
C LEU A 59 -12.40 -2.85 -25.27
N ILE A 60 -12.58 -1.57 -25.57
CA ILE A 60 -13.81 -1.08 -26.19
C ILE A 60 -13.98 -1.67 -27.61
N ARG A 61 -12.87 -1.84 -28.34
CA ARG A 61 -12.90 -2.51 -29.65
C ARG A 61 -13.21 -4.00 -29.54
N LEU A 62 -12.85 -4.62 -28.42
CA LEU A 62 -13.08 -6.05 -28.15
C LEU A 62 -14.47 -6.32 -27.56
N ALA A 63 -15.19 -5.29 -27.08
CA ALA A 63 -16.48 -5.43 -26.43
C ALA A 63 -17.52 -6.25 -27.21
N PRO A 64 -17.65 -6.14 -28.55
CA PRO A 64 -18.59 -7.00 -29.32
C PRO A 64 -18.30 -8.50 -29.16
N ALA A 65 -17.03 -8.90 -29.06
CA ALA A 65 -16.65 -10.30 -28.84
C ALA A 65 -17.17 -10.86 -27.50
N TYR A 66 -17.25 -10.01 -26.47
CA TYR A 66 -17.83 -10.38 -25.16
C TYR A 66 -19.36 -10.54 -25.21
N GLY A 67 -20.04 -9.91 -26.14
CA GLY A 67 -21.46 -10.12 -26.40
C GLY A 67 -21.76 -11.46 -27.06
N GLU A 68 -20.87 -11.95 -27.92
CA GLU A 68 -21.02 -13.17 -28.70
C GLU A 68 -20.15 -14.35 -28.26
N LEU A 69 -19.63 -14.34 -27.01
CA LEU A 69 -18.71 -15.35 -26.49
C LEU A 69 -19.13 -16.78 -26.80
N SER A 70 -20.43 -17.12 -26.63
CA SER A 70 -20.92 -18.47 -26.84
C SER A 70 -20.99 -18.88 -28.32
N ARG A 71 -20.98 -17.93 -29.25
CA ARG A 71 -20.95 -18.19 -30.69
C ARG A 71 -19.53 -18.30 -31.23
N MET A 72 -18.59 -17.55 -30.63
CA MET A 72 -17.21 -17.46 -31.09
C MET A 72 -16.32 -18.55 -30.51
N THR A 73 -16.61 -18.98 -29.29
CA THR A 73 -15.80 -19.96 -28.56
C THR A 73 -16.68 -21.12 -28.10
N GLY A 74 -16.13 -22.33 -28.04
CA GLY A 74 -16.88 -23.51 -27.58
C GLY A 74 -17.40 -23.39 -26.15
N ASN A 75 -18.39 -24.20 -25.76
CA ASN A 75 -19.05 -24.14 -24.45
C ASN A 75 -18.04 -24.29 -23.25
N ILE A 76 -16.99 -25.09 -23.42
CA ILE A 76 -15.96 -25.28 -22.39
C ILE A 76 -15.15 -23.99 -22.19
N THR A 77 -14.70 -23.38 -23.29
CA THR A 77 -13.92 -22.14 -23.26
C THR A 77 -14.73 -20.97 -22.66
N VAL A 78 -16.01 -20.85 -23.01
CA VAL A 78 -16.91 -19.84 -22.42
C VAL A 78 -17.01 -20.00 -20.91
N ARG A 79 -17.20 -21.24 -20.43
CA ARG A 79 -17.27 -21.52 -18.97
C ARG A 79 -15.95 -21.24 -18.27
N PHE A 80 -14.81 -21.59 -18.89
CA PHE A 80 -13.48 -21.28 -18.33
C PHE A 80 -13.28 -19.77 -18.20
N ILE A 81 -13.58 -18.99 -19.25
CA ILE A 81 -13.53 -17.51 -19.21
C ILE A 81 -14.45 -17.00 -18.08
N GLY A 82 -15.70 -17.51 -18.03
CA GLY A 82 -16.65 -17.13 -16.99
C GLY A 82 -16.13 -17.39 -15.58
N LEU A 83 -15.61 -18.60 -15.32
CA LEU A 83 -15.03 -18.98 -14.03
C LEU A 83 -13.85 -18.09 -13.64
N SER A 84 -12.97 -17.76 -14.58
CA SER A 84 -11.82 -16.88 -14.34
C SER A 84 -12.25 -15.48 -13.89
N PHE A 85 -13.23 -14.88 -14.56
CA PHE A 85 -13.78 -13.59 -14.17
C PHE A 85 -14.62 -13.66 -12.89
N LEU A 86 -15.36 -14.74 -12.65
CA LEU A 86 -16.13 -14.91 -11.42
C LEU A 86 -15.22 -15.08 -10.20
N LEU A 87 -14.11 -15.81 -10.34
CA LEU A 87 -13.11 -15.91 -9.27
C LEU A 87 -12.55 -14.54 -8.91
N TYR A 88 -12.22 -13.72 -9.92
CA TYR A 88 -11.81 -12.33 -9.70
C TYR A 88 -12.88 -11.52 -8.96
N VAL A 89 -14.14 -11.59 -9.39
CA VAL A 89 -15.25 -10.87 -8.76
C VAL A 89 -15.43 -11.29 -7.29
N ILE A 90 -15.37 -12.58 -7.01
CA ILE A 90 -15.55 -13.10 -5.64
C ILE A 90 -14.40 -12.68 -4.72
N LEU A 91 -13.15 -12.81 -5.19
CA LEU A 91 -11.98 -12.41 -4.41
C LEU A 91 -11.93 -10.89 -4.21
N SER A 92 -12.28 -10.10 -5.23
CA SER A 92 -12.38 -8.64 -5.11
C SER A 92 -13.50 -8.22 -4.14
N ALA A 93 -14.64 -8.93 -4.16
CA ALA A 93 -15.73 -8.69 -3.23
C ALA A 93 -15.34 -9.06 -1.78
N ALA A 94 -14.62 -10.17 -1.61
CA ALA A 94 -14.08 -10.58 -0.30
C ALA A 94 -13.11 -9.53 0.24
N PHE A 95 -12.21 -9.05 -0.59
CA PHE A 95 -11.27 -8.00 -0.23
C PHE A 95 -11.98 -6.68 0.17
N LEU A 96 -12.97 -6.22 -0.61
CA LEU A 96 -13.74 -5.01 -0.26
C LEU A 96 -14.58 -5.19 1.00
N ALA A 97 -15.12 -6.39 1.26
CA ALA A 97 -15.87 -6.69 2.48
C ALA A 97 -14.94 -6.69 3.71
N ASP A 98 -13.72 -7.24 3.60
CA ASP A 98 -12.68 -7.17 4.63
C ASP A 98 -12.24 -5.72 4.90
N LEU A 99 -12.03 -4.94 3.83
CA LEU A 99 -11.67 -3.52 3.94
C LEU A 99 -12.75 -2.72 4.66
N LEU A 100 -14.04 -2.93 4.33
CA LEU A 100 -15.16 -2.31 5.05
C LEU A 100 -15.21 -2.73 6.52
N ALA A 101 -14.92 -4.01 6.81
CA ALA A 101 -14.88 -4.53 8.18
C ALA A 101 -13.77 -3.88 9.03
N LYS A 102 -12.68 -3.42 8.42
CA LYS A 102 -11.57 -2.73 9.09
C LYS A 102 -11.80 -1.23 9.19
N VAL A 103 -12.19 -0.58 8.10
CA VAL A 103 -12.28 0.89 8.00
C VAL A 103 -13.45 1.46 8.78
N ILE A 104 -14.65 0.83 8.73
CA ILE A 104 -15.83 1.39 9.40
C ILE A 104 -15.69 1.43 10.93
N PRO A 105 -15.25 0.34 11.63
CA PRO A 105 -15.07 0.40 13.07
C PRO A 105 -13.97 1.35 13.52
N GLN A 106 -12.93 1.50 12.72
CA GLN A 106 -11.78 2.37 13.04
C GLN A 106 -12.16 3.85 13.04
N SER A 107 -13.07 4.27 12.17
CA SER A 107 -13.29 5.70 11.90
C SER A 107 -14.72 6.18 12.17
N LEU A 108 -15.74 5.32 12.14
CA LEU A 108 -17.14 5.75 12.26
C LEU A 108 -17.85 5.22 13.51
N ILE A 109 -17.74 3.93 13.82
CA ILE A 109 -18.56 3.28 14.85
C ILE A 109 -17.68 2.35 15.67
N SER A 110 -17.11 2.85 16.76
CA SER A 110 -16.37 2.03 17.72
C SER A 110 -17.30 1.07 18.47
N GLY A 111 -16.81 -0.13 18.80
CA GLY A 111 -17.53 -1.11 19.63
C GLY A 111 -18.40 -2.12 18.88
N ILE A 112 -18.60 -1.99 17.57
CA ILE A 112 -19.31 -2.98 16.75
C ILE A 112 -18.30 -3.83 15.97
N SER A 113 -18.51 -5.16 15.99
CA SER A 113 -17.67 -6.07 15.21
C SER A 113 -17.75 -5.77 13.70
N GLY A 114 -16.60 -5.52 13.09
CA GLY A 114 -16.49 -5.26 11.63
C GLY A 114 -17.08 -6.37 10.76
N LYS A 115 -17.10 -7.63 11.26
CA LYS A 115 -17.70 -8.78 10.57
C LYS A 115 -19.20 -8.60 10.36
N TRP A 116 -19.93 -8.06 11.35
CA TRP A 116 -21.36 -7.77 11.21
C TRP A 116 -21.60 -6.60 10.26
N LEU A 117 -20.76 -5.56 10.33
CA LEU A 117 -20.87 -4.40 9.43
C LEU A 117 -20.63 -4.80 7.99
N SER A 118 -19.63 -5.65 7.72
CA SER A 118 -19.37 -6.17 6.38
C SER A 118 -20.50 -7.06 5.87
N LEU A 119 -21.12 -7.88 6.73
CA LEU A 119 -22.31 -8.67 6.37
C LEU A 119 -23.47 -7.79 5.93
N LEU A 120 -23.77 -6.75 6.71
CA LEU A 120 -24.83 -5.79 6.39
C LEU A 120 -24.55 -5.06 5.08
N ALA A 121 -23.29 -4.64 4.86
CA ALA A 121 -22.84 -4.01 3.62
C ALA A 121 -23.03 -4.93 2.42
N VAL A 122 -22.59 -6.19 2.51
CA VAL A 122 -22.76 -7.21 1.45
C VAL A 122 -24.24 -7.47 1.17
N ALA A 123 -25.06 -7.62 2.20
CA ALA A 123 -26.50 -7.85 2.06
C ALA A 123 -27.19 -6.65 1.37
N ALA A 124 -26.92 -5.42 1.81
CA ALA A 124 -27.45 -4.21 1.21
C ALA A 124 -27.04 -4.05 -0.26
N CYS A 125 -25.77 -4.27 -0.58
CA CYS A 125 -25.27 -4.24 -1.95
C CYS A 125 -25.89 -5.33 -2.81
N SER A 126 -26.04 -6.56 -2.29
CA SER A 126 -26.69 -7.66 -2.98
C SER A 126 -28.13 -7.32 -3.36
N LEU A 127 -28.93 -6.82 -2.42
CA LEU A 127 -30.31 -6.39 -2.68
C LEU A 127 -30.39 -5.23 -3.69
N GLY A 128 -29.43 -4.30 -3.65
CA GLY A 128 -29.37 -3.17 -4.57
C GLY A 128 -29.08 -3.55 -6.03
N THR A 129 -28.35 -4.65 -6.27
CA THR A 129 -27.93 -5.06 -7.63
C THR A 129 -29.06 -5.60 -8.49
N HIS A 130 -30.20 -6.03 -7.89
CA HIS A 130 -31.32 -6.59 -8.62
C HIS A 130 -32.05 -5.61 -9.53
N ARG A 131 -31.77 -4.34 -9.42
CA ARG A 131 -32.51 -3.27 -10.11
C ARG A 131 -31.96 -2.85 -11.47
N GLY A 132 -30.94 -3.56 -11.99
CA GLY A 132 -30.38 -3.40 -13.33
C GLY A 132 -29.43 -2.21 -13.50
N MET A 133 -28.78 -2.15 -14.68
CA MET A 133 -27.72 -1.19 -15.02
C MET A 133 -28.24 0.27 -15.04
N GLN A 134 -29.46 0.48 -15.52
CA GLN A 134 -30.03 1.83 -15.64
C GLN A 134 -30.22 2.52 -14.28
N ARG A 135 -30.69 1.79 -13.27
CA ARG A 135 -30.86 2.36 -11.91
C ARG A 135 -29.50 2.69 -11.27
N ARG A 136 -28.51 1.83 -11.49
CA ARG A 136 -27.11 2.13 -11.08
C ARG A 136 -26.58 3.38 -11.77
N GLY A 137 -26.85 3.53 -13.08
CA GLY A 137 -26.52 4.73 -13.83
C GLY A 137 -27.14 6.00 -13.27
N ARG A 138 -28.39 5.94 -12.82
CA ARG A 138 -29.09 7.09 -12.17
C ARG A 138 -28.50 7.42 -10.80
N ILE A 139 -28.20 6.42 -9.98
CA ILE A 139 -27.50 6.64 -8.70
C ILE A 139 -26.15 7.31 -8.96
N ALA A 140 -25.37 6.79 -9.91
CA ALA A 140 -24.10 7.39 -10.26
C ALA A 140 -24.23 8.79 -10.86
N GLU A 141 -25.33 9.09 -11.55
CA GLU A 141 -25.57 10.41 -12.10
C GLU A 141 -25.78 11.48 -11.03
N ILE A 142 -26.44 11.13 -9.96
CA ILE A 142 -26.67 12.03 -8.81
C ILE A 142 -25.42 12.11 -7.94
N SER A 143 -24.94 10.96 -7.47
CA SER A 143 -23.89 10.91 -6.45
C SER A 143 -22.48 11.10 -6.98
N GLY A 144 -22.20 10.72 -8.26
CA GLY A 144 -20.84 10.79 -8.80
C GLY A 144 -20.28 12.21 -8.94
N GLY A 145 -21.14 13.20 -9.19
CA GLY A 145 -20.73 14.61 -9.19
C GLY A 145 -20.40 15.14 -7.80
N ILE A 146 -21.25 14.79 -6.82
CA ILE A 146 -21.07 15.16 -5.40
C ILE A 146 -19.81 14.50 -4.85
N PHE A 147 -19.61 13.21 -5.14
CA PHE A 147 -18.45 12.45 -4.72
C PHE A 147 -17.13 13.04 -5.27
N LEU A 148 -17.09 13.36 -6.57
CA LEU A 148 -15.91 13.99 -7.18
C LEU A 148 -15.63 15.36 -6.59
N ALA A 149 -16.67 16.19 -6.42
CA ALA A 149 -16.54 17.51 -5.80
C ALA A 149 -16.06 17.38 -4.33
N GLY A 150 -16.55 16.38 -3.60
CA GLY A 150 -16.11 16.05 -2.26
C GLY A 150 -14.62 15.73 -2.20
N ILE A 151 -14.14 14.79 -3.02
CA ILE A 151 -12.70 14.44 -3.06
C ILE A 151 -11.84 15.66 -3.41
N LEU A 152 -12.23 16.45 -4.39
CA LEU A 152 -11.47 17.65 -4.78
C LEU A 152 -11.46 18.70 -3.66
N LEU A 153 -12.59 18.91 -2.98
CA LEU A 153 -12.67 19.80 -1.84
C LEU A 153 -11.78 19.33 -0.69
N LEU A 154 -11.80 18.03 -0.36
CA LEU A 154 -10.90 17.42 0.61
C LEU A 154 -9.44 17.72 0.25
N MET A 155 -9.03 17.46 -1.00
CA MET A 155 -7.66 17.71 -1.43
C MET A 155 -7.27 19.18 -1.30
N ILE A 156 -8.17 20.11 -1.60
CA ILE A 156 -7.93 21.56 -1.47
C ILE A 156 -7.79 21.96 0.01
N LEU A 157 -8.67 21.48 0.88
CA LEU A 157 -8.60 21.79 2.32
C LEU A 157 -7.33 21.22 2.95
N SER A 158 -7.00 19.96 2.65
CA SER A 158 -5.79 19.32 3.18
C SER A 158 -4.50 19.94 2.62
N ALA A 159 -4.52 20.50 1.40
CA ALA A 159 -3.36 21.18 0.82
C ALA A 159 -2.91 22.41 1.63
N GLY A 160 -3.85 23.07 2.34
CA GLY A 160 -3.54 24.19 3.22
C GLY A 160 -2.67 23.80 4.44
N GLN A 161 -2.63 22.52 4.80
CA GLN A 161 -1.81 21.97 5.89
C GLN A 161 -0.46 21.44 5.40
N GLY A 162 -0.27 21.33 4.09
CA GLY A 162 0.93 20.77 3.47
C GLY A 162 2.15 21.68 3.63
N LYS A 163 3.31 21.09 3.91
CA LYS A 163 4.61 21.77 3.92
C LYS A 163 5.44 21.26 2.74
N ALA A 164 5.97 22.18 1.94
CA ALA A 164 6.80 21.84 0.79
C ALA A 164 8.07 21.08 1.21
N GLU A 165 8.60 21.38 2.40
CA GLU A 165 9.78 20.71 2.97
C GLU A 165 9.56 19.21 3.15
N TYR A 166 8.41 18.79 3.70
CA TYR A 166 8.04 17.38 3.89
C TYR A 166 7.90 16.62 2.57
N PHE A 167 7.37 17.29 1.55
CA PHE A 167 7.28 16.71 0.21
C PHE A 167 8.67 16.52 -0.41
N LEU A 168 9.54 17.54 -0.33
CA LEU A 168 10.90 17.48 -0.85
C LEU A 168 11.72 16.40 -0.14
N GLU A 169 11.62 16.30 1.18
CA GLU A 169 12.26 15.25 1.97
C GLU A 169 11.83 13.84 1.53
N THR A 170 10.54 13.63 1.27
CA THR A 170 10.04 12.34 0.75
C THR A 170 10.57 12.06 -0.64
N VAL A 171 10.67 13.07 -1.50
CA VAL A 171 11.20 12.96 -2.86
C VAL A 171 12.70 12.65 -2.85
N GLU A 172 13.48 13.33 -2.01
CA GLU A 172 14.92 13.15 -1.87
C GLU A 172 15.26 11.86 -1.12
N GLY A 173 14.50 11.52 -0.08
CA GLY A 173 14.72 10.37 0.79
C GLY A 173 14.31 9.02 0.19
N THR A 174 13.46 8.98 -0.83
CA THR A 174 13.08 7.75 -1.57
C THR A 174 14.07 7.38 -2.68
N GLY A 175 15.35 7.73 -2.50
CA GLY A 175 16.39 7.52 -3.49
C GLY A 175 16.28 8.56 -4.62
N SER A 176 17.06 9.63 -4.55
CA SER A 176 17.10 10.71 -5.55
C SER A 176 17.47 10.23 -6.96
N ARG A 177 17.70 8.93 -7.13
CA ARG A 177 17.98 8.32 -8.44
C ARG A 177 16.71 7.70 -9.01
N PHE A 178 16.23 8.32 -10.10
CA PHE A 178 15.25 7.71 -10.97
C PHE A 178 15.73 6.30 -11.36
N SER A 179 15.02 5.28 -10.92
CA SER A 179 15.32 3.89 -11.22
C SER A 179 14.23 3.29 -12.09
N GLY A 180 14.56 2.95 -13.31
CA GLY A 180 13.63 2.30 -14.23
C GLY A 180 13.04 1.00 -13.69
N LYS A 181 13.79 0.25 -12.88
CA LYS A 181 13.32 -1.00 -12.25
C LYS A 181 12.18 -0.74 -11.26
N TRP A 182 12.36 0.23 -10.36
CA TRP A 182 11.34 0.59 -9.38
C TRP A 182 10.10 1.21 -10.04
N MET A 183 10.30 2.10 -11.01
CA MET A 183 9.20 2.67 -11.79
C MET A 183 8.36 1.60 -12.49
N ILE A 184 8.99 0.57 -13.10
CA ILE A 184 8.25 -0.52 -13.76
C ILE A 184 7.46 -1.35 -12.75
N ARG A 185 8.00 -1.60 -11.55
CA ARG A 185 7.29 -2.26 -10.46
C ARG A 185 6.02 -1.49 -10.08
N ASP A 186 6.16 -0.18 -9.92
CA ASP A 186 5.05 0.69 -9.54
C ASP A 186 4.00 0.79 -10.64
N VAL A 187 4.42 0.85 -11.93
CA VAL A 187 3.51 0.72 -13.08
C VAL A 187 2.71 -0.57 -13.01
N TYR A 188 3.38 -1.70 -12.75
CA TYR A 188 2.70 -2.99 -12.67
C TYR A 188 1.73 -3.08 -11.51
N ALA A 189 2.12 -2.65 -10.31
CA ALA A 189 1.26 -2.57 -9.13
C ALA A 189 0.01 -1.72 -9.41
N PHE A 190 0.18 -0.56 -10.03
CA PHE A 190 -0.92 0.31 -10.44
C PHE A 190 -1.87 -0.37 -11.43
N LEU A 191 -1.34 -1.03 -12.45
CA LEU A 191 -2.15 -1.77 -13.43
C LEU A 191 -2.90 -2.95 -12.79
N CYS A 192 -2.32 -3.61 -11.78
CA CYS A 192 -3.00 -4.68 -11.03
C CYS A 192 -4.24 -4.15 -10.30
N VAL A 193 -4.14 -2.99 -9.65
CA VAL A 193 -5.29 -2.35 -8.97
C VAL A 193 -6.36 -1.95 -9.98
N PHE A 194 -5.98 -1.51 -11.19
CA PHE A 194 -6.90 -1.20 -12.28
C PHE A 194 -7.42 -2.43 -13.04
N SER A 195 -7.08 -3.64 -12.69
CA SER A 195 -7.49 -4.87 -13.41
C SER A 195 -9.00 -5.03 -13.54
N GLY A 196 -9.78 -4.43 -12.62
CA GLY A 196 -11.25 -4.35 -12.70
C GLY A 196 -11.79 -3.72 -13.98
N VAL A 197 -10.99 -2.93 -14.70
CA VAL A 197 -11.32 -2.42 -16.06
C VAL A 197 -11.62 -3.57 -17.03
N GLY A 198 -11.03 -4.74 -16.82
CA GLY A 198 -11.30 -5.95 -17.59
C GLY A 198 -12.76 -6.41 -17.58
N LEU A 199 -13.57 -5.98 -16.60
CA LEU A 199 -15.01 -6.24 -16.53
C LEU A 199 -15.83 -5.33 -17.45
N LEU A 200 -15.28 -4.18 -17.87
CA LEU A 200 -15.98 -3.17 -18.66
C LEU A 200 -16.67 -3.72 -19.91
N PRO A 201 -16.06 -4.61 -20.74
CA PRO A 201 -16.67 -5.13 -21.93
C PRO A 201 -18.02 -5.83 -21.69
N PHE A 202 -18.21 -6.48 -20.54
CA PHE A 202 -19.48 -7.14 -20.21
C PHE A 202 -20.64 -6.16 -20.02
N GLY A 203 -20.36 -4.90 -19.65
CA GLY A 203 -21.36 -3.86 -19.44
C GLY A 203 -21.56 -2.92 -20.64
N LEU A 204 -20.62 -2.85 -21.57
CA LEU A 204 -20.66 -1.89 -22.69
C LEU A 204 -21.82 -2.08 -23.65
N GLU A 205 -22.39 -3.28 -23.76
CA GLU A 205 -23.61 -3.53 -24.57
C GLU A 205 -24.82 -2.71 -24.11
N LYS A 206 -24.83 -2.32 -22.83
CA LYS A 206 -25.91 -1.53 -22.22
C LYS A 206 -25.67 -0.02 -22.31
N VAL A 207 -24.60 0.40 -22.99
CA VAL A 207 -24.30 1.82 -23.21
C VAL A 207 -24.96 2.28 -24.51
N GLU A 208 -25.65 3.41 -24.44
CA GLU A 208 -26.16 4.09 -25.65
C GLU A 208 -24.97 4.49 -26.53
N LYS A 209 -25.01 4.14 -27.83
CA LYS A 209 -23.94 4.45 -28.79
C LYS A 209 -22.56 3.92 -28.35
N GLN A 210 -22.42 2.61 -28.30
CA GLN A 210 -21.21 1.88 -27.90
C GLN A 210 -19.89 2.40 -28.50
N GLY A 211 -19.88 2.75 -29.81
CA GLY A 211 -18.65 3.22 -30.48
C GLY A 211 -18.10 4.55 -29.97
N SER A 212 -18.90 5.36 -29.30
CA SER A 212 -18.50 6.66 -28.75
C SER A 212 -18.13 6.61 -27.25
N ALA A 213 -18.18 5.44 -26.61
CA ALA A 213 -17.84 5.26 -25.19
C ALA A 213 -16.36 5.51 -24.86
N ARG A 214 -15.46 5.62 -25.86
CA ARG A 214 -14.00 5.81 -25.63
C ARG A 214 -13.70 7.07 -24.84
N LYS A 215 -14.22 8.22 -25.29
CA LYS A 215 -13.93 9.52 -24.65
C LYS A 215 -14.34 9.55 -23.17
N PRO A 216 -15.58 9.21 -22.78
CA PRO A 216 -16.00 9.25 -21.39
C PRO A 216 -15.24 8.24 -20.50
N VAL A 217 -14.88 7.07 -21.03
CA VAL A 217 -14.13 6.07 -20.27
C VAL A 217 -12.69 6.51 -20.05
N ILE A 218 -11.99 6.96 -21.09
CA ILE A 218 -10.61 7.46 -20.96
C ILE A 218 -10.57 8.68 -20.01
N LEU A 219 -11.51 9.62 -20.18
CA LEU A 219 -11.59 10.80 -19.31
C LEU A 219 -11.81 10.40 -17.84
N ALA A 220 -12.68 9.41 -17.58
CA ALA A 220 -12.90 8.93 -16.22
C ALA A 220 -11.62 8.34 -15.61
N PHE A 221 -10.89 7.51 -16.35
CA PHE A 221 -9.64 6.93 -15.87
C PHE A 221 -8.55 7.98 -15.68
N LEU A 222 -8.41 8.94 -16.58
CA LEU A 222 -7.48 10.06 -16.41
C LEU A 222 -7.82 10.90 -15.17
N THR A 223 -9.12 11.11 -14.88
CA THR A 223 -9.55 11.78 -13.65
C THR A 223 -9.15 10.99 -12.41
N VAL A 224 -9.35 9.66 -12.41
CA VAL A 224 -8.90 8.80 -11.29
C VAL A 224 -7.38 8.83 -11.13
N CYS A 225 -6.62 8.75 -12.22
CA CYS A 225 -5.16 8.88 -12.20
C CYS A 225 -4.73 10.25 -11.67
N GLY A 226 -5.45 11.32 -12.03
CA GLY A 226 -5.21 12.68 -11.52
C GLY A 226 -5.44 12.79 -10.01
N ILE A 227 -6.48 12.14 -9.48
CA ILE A 227 -6.72 12.06 -8.03
C ILE A 227 -5.58 11.32 -7.34
N VAL A 228 -5.13 10.19 -7.89
CA VAL A 228 -4.00 9.43 -7.33
C VAL A 228 -2.71 10.26 -7.34
N LEU A 229 -2.39 10.93 -8.46
CA LEU A 229 -1.23 11.83 -8.55
C LEU A 229 -1.31 12.98 -7.53
N GLY A 230 -2.50 13.57 -7.38
CA GLY A 230 -2.71 14.60 -6.37
C GLY A 230 -2.47 14.10 -4.95
N MET A 231 -2.90 12.87 -4.63
CA MET A 231 -2.65 12.26 -3.33
C MET A 231 -1.17 11.85 -3.14
N GLN A 232 -0.46 11.46 -4.21
CA GLN A 232 1.00 11.21 -4.17
C GLN A 232 1.82 12.47 -3.82
N VAL A 233 1.28 13.65 -4.09
CA VAL A 233 1.87 14.94 -3.67
C VAL A 233 1.37 15.33 -2.28
N LEU A 234 0.08 15.20 -2.04
CA LEU A 234 -0.59 15.72 -0.85
C LEU A 234 -0.22 14.96 0.42
N LEU A 235 -0.25 13.62 0.38
CA LEU A 235 0.05 12.80 1.55
C LEU A 235 1.46 13.06 2.10
N PRO A 236 2.53 13.04 1.27
CA PRO A 236 3.86 13.40 1.75
C PRO A 236 3.96 14.84 2.27
N ALA A 237 3.30 15.78 1.59
CA ALA A 237 3.33 17.19 1.99
C ALA A 237 2.69 17.43 3.37
N VAL A 238 1.63 16.67 3.71
CA VAL A 238 0.93 16.81 5.01
C VAL A 238 1.60 16.03 6.12
N PHE A 239 2.00 14.78 5.88
CA PHE A 239 2.45 13.88 6.94
C PHE A 239 3.96 13.67 7.00
N GLY A 240 4.69 13.94 5.92
CA GLY A 240 6.08 13.51 5.78
C GLY A 240 6.22 11.99 5.60
N LYS A 241 7.41 11.55 5.22
CA LYS A 241 7.70 10.15 4.88
C LYS A 241 7.42 9.18 6.04
N ASN A 242 7.81 9.54 7.23
CA ASN A 242 7.85 8.61 8.37
C ASN A 242 6.49 8.28 8.93
N ARG A 243 5.64 9.29 9.10
CA ARG A 243 4.26 9.06 9.51
C ARG A 243 3.50 8.23 8.49
N LEU A 244 3.80 8.40 7.19
CA LEU A 244 3.19 7.61 6.14
C LEU A 244 3.59 6.13 6.20
N LEU A 245 4.82 5.82 6.56
CA LEU A 245 5.29 4.43 6.73
C LEU A 245 4.66 3.75 7.96
N ALA A 246 4.37 4.51 9.01
CA ALA A 246 3.72 4.01 10.23
C ALA A 246 2.20 3.81 10.08
N GLU A 247 1.58 4.54 9.14
CA GLU A 247 0.12 4.50 8.95
C GLU A 247 -0.31 3.41 7.96
N THR A 248 -1.18 2.51 8.43
CA THR A 248 -1.72 1.46 7.55
C THR A 248 -2.58 2.05 6.43
N TYR A 249 -3.38 3.06 6.72
CA TYR A 249 -4.25 3.74 5.75
C TYR A 249 -4.08 5.26 5.86
N PRO A 250 -3.03 5.86 5.27
CA PRO A 250 -2.71 7.29 5.45
C PRO A 250 -3.82 8.26 5.03
N VAL A 251 -4.73 7.80 4.19
CA VAL A 251 -5.89 8.60 3.77
C VAL A 251 -6.87 8.83 4.93
N LEU A 252 -6.98 7.90 5.90
CA LEU A 252 -7.91 8.07 7.02
C LEU A 252 -7.53 9.25 7.93
N PRO A 253 -6.30 9.34 8.47
CA PRO A 253 -5.90 10.54 9.21
C PRO A 253 -5.88 11.82 8.36
N LEU A 254 -5.76 11.74 7.03
CA LEU A 254 -5.95 12.91 6.17
C LEU A 254 -7.40 13.42 6.22
N LEU A 255 -8.37 12.50 6.28
CA LEU A 255 -9.79 12.85 6.43
C LEU A 255 -10.07 13.49 7.79
N ASP A 256 -9.47 12.96 8.86
CA ASP A 256 -9.64 13.46 10.22
C ASP A 256 -9.04 14.88 10.39
N GLY A 257 -7.96 15.18 9.68
CA GLY A 257 -7.28 16.47 9.74
C GLY A 257 -7.84 17.54 8.79
N ALA A 258 -8.77 17.21 7.90
CA ALA A 258 -9.33 18.15 6.92
C ALA A 258 -10.47 19.01 7.50
N ASP A 259 -10.14 19.90 8.44
CA ASP A 259 -11.09 20.79 9.07
C ASP A 259 -11.37 22.06 8.26
N LEU A 260 -12.60 22.56 8.39
CA LEU A 260 -12.96 23.86 7.84
C LEU A 260 -12.37 25.01 8.68
N PRO A 261 -11.88 26.07 8.06
CA PRO A 261 -11.40 27.25 8.77
C PRO A 261 -12.49 27.79 9.72
N GLY A 262 -12.13 27.99 11.00
CA GLY A 262 -13.05 28.51 12.01
C GLY A 262 -13.80 27.47 12.83
N ASN A 263 -13.47 26.20 12.73
CA ASN A 263 -14.04 25.09 13.53
C ASN A 263 -15.59 25.03 13.50
N VAL A 264 -16.17 25.41 12.35
CA VAL A 264 -17.63 25.58 12.17
C VAL A 264 -18.41 24.26 12.28
N LEU A 265 -17.74 23.12 12.01
CA LEU A 265 -18.31 21.79 12.13
C LEU A 265 -17.33 20.88 12.89
N ALA A 266 -17.65 20.58 14.12
CA ALA A 266 -16.80 19.79 15.03
C ALA A 266 -16.50 18.34 14.57
N ARG A 267 -17.19 17.82 13.53
CA ARG A 267 -17.02 16.46 13.01
C ARG A 267 -17.21 16.39 11.49
N PHE A 268 -16.41 17.16 10.78
CA PHE A 268 -16.44 17.14 9.31
C PHE A 268 -15.84 15.85 8.72
N ASP A 269 -14.99 15.19 9.47
CA ASP A 269 -14.41 13.86 9.23
C ASP A 269 -15.47 12.82 8.83
N VAL A 270 -16.62 12.81 9.53
CA VAL A 270 -17.72 11.86 9.28
C VAL A 270 -18.28 12.00 7.85
N ILE A 271 -18.36 13.21 7.33
CA ILE A 271 -18.85 13.44 5.96
C ILE A 271 -17.88 12.84 4.94
N TRP A 272 -16.58 13.07 5.12
CA TRP A 272 -15.54 12.52 4.24
C TRP A 272 -15.52 11.00 4.29
N MET A 273 -15.61 10.45 5.50
CA MET A 273 -15.71 9.01 5.69
C MET A 273 -16.97 8.44 5.03
N GLY A 274 -18.10 9.16 5.11
CA GLY A 274 -19.33 8.81 4.40
C GLY A 274 -19.14 8.70 2.89
N PHE A 275 -18.40 9.62 2.26
CA PHE A 275 -18.05 9.53 0.84
C PHE A 275 -17.18 8.31 0.54
N LEU A 276 -16.15 8.04 1.35
CA LEU A 276 -15.28 6.88 1.17
C LEU A 276 -16.07 5.57 1.25
N VAL A 277 -16.85 5.39 2.32
CA VAL A 277 -17.69 4.20 2.52
C VAL A 277 -18.73 4.06 1.39
N PHE A 278 -19.35 5.14 0.95
CA PHE A 278 -20.29 5.11 -0.18
C PHE A 278 -19.59 4.62 -1.47
N GLY A 279 -18.36 5.10 -1.74
CA GLY A 279 -17.55 4.63 -2.87
C GLY A 279 -17.25 3.13 -2.78
N LEU A 280 -16.86 2.64 -1.60
CA LEU A 280 -16.62 1.20 -1.36
C LEU A 280 -17.89 0.35 -1.58
N LEU A 281 -19.04 0.80 -1.04
CA LEU A 281 -20.32 0.11 -1.25
C LEU A 281 -20.75 0.12 -2.71
N PHE A 282 -20.54 1.24 -3.42
CA PHE A 282 -20.84 1.30 -4.84
C PHE A 282 -19.94 0.37 -5.67
N SER A 283 -18.67 0.25 -5.29
CA SER A 283 -17.70 -0.69 -5.89
C SER A 283 -18.12 -2.13 -5.65
N LEU A 284 -18.43 -2.50 -4.42
CA LEU A 284 -18.90 -3.84 -4.03
C LEU A 284 -20.18 -4.22 -4.80
N GLY A 285 -21.17 -3.32 -4.83
CA GLY A 285 -22.39 -3.53 -5.59
C GLY A 285 -22.13 -3.63 -7.11
N SER A 286 -21.08 -2.96 -7.65
CA SER A 286 -20.68 -3.10 -9.05
C SER A 286 -20.14 -4.50 -9.33
N LEU A 287 -19.28 -5.03 -8.46
CA LEU A 287 -18.77 -6.39 -8.60
C LEU A 287 -19.89 -7.43 -8.62
N PHE A 288 -20.87 -7.33 -7.73
CA PHE A 288 -22.03 -8.24 -7.73
C PHE A 288 -22.86 -8.13 -9.00
N HIS A 289 -23.08 -6.91 -9.50
CA HIS A 289 -23.81 -6.69 -10.74
C HIS A 289 -23.09 -7.31 -11.95
N TYR A 290 -21.80 -7.01 -12.11
CA TYR A 290 -20.98 -7.59 -13.19
C TYR A 290 -20.83 -9.11 -13.03
N GLY A 291 -20.64 -9.61 -11.81
CA GLY A 291 -20.56 -11.04 -11.52
C GLY A 291 -21.81 -11.80 -11.97
N ASN A 292 -23.01 -11.28 -11.65
CA ASN A 292 -24.25 -11.88 -12.11
C ASN A 292 -24.35 -11.86 -13.64
N GLN A 293 -24.00 -10.76 -14.30
CA GLN A 293 -24.01 -10.69 -15.78
C GLN A 293 -23.03 -11.68 -16.42
N ILE A 294 -21.85 -11.84 -15.85
CA ILE A 294 -20.84 -12.79 -16.31
C ILE A 294 -21.38 -14.22 -16.17
N ALA A 295 -21.94 -14.57 -15.01
CA ALA A 295 -22.50 -15.90 -14.75
C ALA A 295 -23.61 -16.26 -15.78
N GLU A 296 -24.52 -15.32 -16.04
CA GLU A 296 -25.59 -15.49 -17.03
C GLU A 296 -25.06 -15.64 -18.47
N LYS A 297 -24.14 -14.76 -18.90
CA LYS A 297 -23.55 -14.78 -20.27
C LYS A 297 -22.68 -16.01 -20.52
N THR A 298 -22.06 -16.55 -19.49
CA THR A 298 -21.16 -17.70 -19.61
C THR A 298 -21.84 -19.04 -19.29
N LYS A 299 -23.17 -19.04 -19.20
CA LYS A 299 -23.99 -20.24 -18.95
C LYS A 299 -23.66 -20.96 -17.62
N LEU A 300 -23.26 -20.21 -16.62
CA LEU A 300 -23.00 -20.69 -15.25
C LEU A 300 -24.19 -20.50 -14.30
N GLY A 301 -25.34 -20.03 -14.85
CA GLY A 301 -26.55 -19.76 -14.08
C GLY A 301 -26.58 -18.36 -13.49
N SER A 302 -27.52 -18.12 -12.54
CA SER A 302 -27.64 -16.84 -11.85
C SER A 302 -26.66 -16.77 -10.68
N GLY A 303 -25.83 -15.73 -10.67
CA GLY A 303 -24.86 -15.44 -9.60
C GLY A 303 -25.42 -14.63 -8.43
N ARG A 304 -26.71 -14.28 -8.50
CA ARG A 304 -27.37 -13.26 -7.69
C ARG A 304 -27.16 -13.38 -6.19
N TYR A 305 -27.20 -14.58 -5.63
CA TYR A 305 -27.12 -14.83 -4.19
C TYR A 305 -25.80 -15.48 -3.78
N TRP A 306 -25.30 -16.43 -4.56
CA TRP A 306 -24.12 -17.18 -4.19
C TRP A 306 -22.80 -16.38 -4.33
N ILE A 307 -22.72 -15.43 -5.30
CA ILE A 307 -21.52 -14.59 -5.45
C ILE A 307 -21.33 -13.68 -4.22
N PRO A 308 -22.36 -12.92 -3.75
CA PRO A 308 -22.23 -12.15 -2.52
C PRO A 308 -21.92 -13.01 -1.29
N ALA A 309 -22.58 -14.16 -1.15
CA ALA A 309 -22.36 -15.09 -0.05
C ALA A 309 -20.91 -15.64 -0.05
N ALA A 310 -20.42 -16.09 -1.21
CA ALA A 310 -19.04 -16.55 -1.35
C ALA A 310 -18.03 -15.43 -1.05
N GLY A 311 -18.26 -14.21 -1.53
CA GLY A 311 -17.42 -13.05 -1.24
C GLY A 311 -17.35 -12.75 0.25
N TRP A 312 -18.49 -12.75 0.95
CA TRP A 312 -18.50 -12.52 2.39
C TRP A 312 -17.83 -13.64 3.19
N ILE A 313 -18.11 -14.92 2.87
CA ILE A 313 -17.48 -16.06 3.56
C ILE A 313 -15.96 -15.99 3.39
N LEU A 314 -15.46 -15.69 2.19
CA LEU A 314 -14.03 -15.55 1.95
C LEU A 314 -13.41 -14.34 2.63
N SER A 315 -14.16 -13.26 2.88
CA SER A 315 -13.67 -12.10 3.64
C SER A 315 -13.38 -12.43 5.11
N LEU A 316 -13.96 -13.51 5.64
CA LEU A 316 -13.71 -13.99 7.00
C LEU A 316 -12.45 -14.85 7.11
N TYR A 317 -11.81 -15.15 5.96
CA TYR A 317 -10.62 -15.99 5.94
C TYR A 317 -9.42 -15.25 6.51
N GLU A 318 -8.88 -15.79 7.59
CA GLU A 318 -7.67 -15.34 8.24
C GLU A 318 -6.83 -16.56 8.63
N ARG A 319 -5.57 -16.57 8.27
CA ARG A 319 -4.65 -17.66 8.61
C ARG A 319 -3.35 -17.07 9.13
N ASN A 320 -2.98 -17.42 10.35
CA ASN A 320 -1.76 -16.95 11.01
C ASN A 320 -1.62 -15.41 11.02
N GLY A 321 -2.71 -14.70 11.33
CA GLY A 321 -2.73 -13.23 11.33
C GLY A 321 -2.72 -12.59 9.92
N VAL A 322 -2.72 -13.39 8.85
CA VAL A 322 -2.72 -12.90 7.47
C VAL A 322 -4.13 -13.00 6.90
N GLY A 323 -4.75 -11.85 6.68
CA GLY A 323 -6.07 -11.73 6.06
C GLY A 323 -6.07 -11.93 4.54
N ILE A 324 -7.27 -11.87 3.94
CA ILE A 324 -7.50 -12.05 2.49
C ILE A 324 -6.69 -11.09 1.63
N GLU A 325 -6.32 -9.92 2.16
CA GLU A 325 -5.65 -8.84 1.45
C GLU A 325 -4.32 -9.26 0.79
N LYS A 326 -3.44 -9.95 1.54
CA LYS A 326 -2.14 -10.41 1.02
C LYS A 326 -2.33 -11.43 -0.11
N TYR A 327 -3.26 -12.37 0.07
CA TYR A 327 -3.55 -13.38 -0.95
C TYR A 327 -4.20 -12.77 -2.19
N TYR A 328 -5.03 -11.74 -2.02
CA TYR A 328 -5.66 -11.03 -3.12
C TYR A 328 -4.64 -10.26 -3.96
N GLY A 329 -3.70 -9.54 -3.34
CA GLY A 329 -2.60 -8.87 -4.05
C GLY A 329 -1.76 -9.86 -4.88
N TRP A 330 -1.38 -10.98 -4.27
CA TRP A 330 -0.65 -12.04 -4.97
C TRP A 330 -1.47 -12.62 -6.13
N TYR A 331 -2.76 -12.91 -5.93
CA TYR A 331 -3.66 -13.40 -6.97
C TYR A 331 -3.77 -12.43 -8.15
N LEU A 332 -3.91 -11.13 -7.88
CA LEU A 332 -3.96 -10.11 -8.93
C LEU A 332 -2.68 -10.11 -9.75
N ALA A 333 -1.52 -10.04 -9.08
CA ALA A 333 -0.25 -9.87 -9.75
C ALA A 333 0.18 -11.11 -10.55
N TYR A 334 0.01 -12.32 -10.00
CA TYR A 334 0.58 -13.52 -10.61
C TYR A 334 -0.42 -14.39 -11.37
N ILE A 335 -1.72 -14.25 -11.08
CA ILE A 335 -2.74 -15.10 -11.72
C ILE A 335 -3.66 -14.29 -12.60
N PHE A 336 -4.39 -13.32 -12.03
CA PHE A 336 -5.51 -12.70 -12.75
C PHE A 336 -5.05 -11.78 -13.89
N VAL A 337 -4.11 -10.86 -13.65
CA VAL A 337 -3.67 -9.92 -14.69
C VAL A 337 -3.01 -10.63 -15.88
N PRO A 338 -2.10 -11.61 -15.70
CA PRO A 338 -1.61 -12.40 -16.81
C PRO A 338 -2.70 -13.17 -17.55
N LEU A 339 -3.61 -13.84 -16.81
CA LEU A 339 -4.71 -14.59 -17.39
C LEU A 339 -5.69 -13.69 -18.15
N LEU A 340 -5.99 -12.51 -17.64
CA LEU A 340 -6.82 -11.49 -18.28
C LEU A 340 -6.27 -11.11 -19.65
N LEU A 341 -4.96 -10.85 -19.74
CA LEU A 341 -4.29 -10.54 -21.01
C LEU A 341 -4.36 -11.70 -21.99
N VAL A 342 -4.11 -12.93 -21.53
CA VAL A 342 -4.22 -14.13 -22.37
C VAL A 342 -5.63 -14.29 -22.94
N ILE A 343 -6.67 -14.16 -22.12
CA ILE A 343 -8.07 -14.23 -22.55
C ILE A 343 -8.37 -13.16 -23.61
N GLN A 344 -7.90 -11.93 -23.40
CA GLN A 344 -8.16 -10.82 -24.32
C GLN A 344 -7.43 -10.97 -25.66
N ILE A 345 -6.20 -11.49 -25.63
CA ILE A 345 -5.45 -11.84 -26.86
C ILE A 345 -6.20 -12.93 -27.61
N PHE A 346 -6.62 -14.00 -26.92
CA PHE A 346 -7.38 -15.09 -27.49
C PHE A 346 -8.66 -14.58 -28.18
N LEU A 347 -9.46 -13.77 -27.50
CA LEU A 347 -10.67 -13.18 -28.05
C LEU A 347 -10.40 -12.24 -29.23
N SER A 348 -9.25 -11.54 -29.22
CA SER A 348 -8.83 -10.69 -30.35
C SER A 348 -8.47 -11.50 -31.61
N VAL A 349 -7.91 -12.70 -31.43
CA VAL A 349 -7.57 -13.61 -32.52
C VAL A 349 -8.83 -14.24 -33.12
N GLU A 350 -9.75 -14.67 -32.26
CA GLU A 350 -11.03 -15.25 -32.67
C GLU A 350 -11.96 -14.23 -33.37
N ASN A 351 -11.95 -12.97 -32.93
CA ASN A 351 -12.72 -11.89 -33.52
C ASN A 351 -12.16 -11.49 -34.88
N LYS A 352 -12.43 -12.30 -35.91
CA LYS A 352 -11.92 -12.24 -37.29
C LYS A 352 -11.93 -10.84 -37.90
N GLY A 353 -10.87 -10.10 -37.74
CA GLY A 353 -10.68 -8.81 -38.39
C GLY A 353 -9.18 -8.55 -38.71
N ARG A 354 -8.90 -7.63 -39.60
CA ARG A 354 -7.56 -7.21 -40.10
C ARG A 354 -6.48 -6.89 -39.00
N TRP A 355 -6.79 -7.15 -37.73
CA TRP A 355 -6.00 -6.83 -36.54
C TRP A 355 -5.07 -7.95 -36.08
N LYS A 356 -5.17 -9.16 -36.64
CA LYS A 356 -4.48 -10.38 -36.16
C LYS A 356 -2.98 -10.24 -35.91
N LYS A 357 -2.24 -9.50 -36.72
CA LYS A 357 -0.78 -9.39 -36.58
C LYS A 357 -0.33 -8.26 -35.65
N LYS A 358 -1.00 -7.11 -35.66
CA LYS A 358 -0.59 -5.95 -34.85
C LYS A 358 -1.01 -6.07 -33.37
N ALA A 359 -2.23 -6.60 -33.11
CA ALA A 359 -2.68 -6.81 -31.73
C ALA A 359 -1.87 -7.89 -31.01
N LEU A 360 -1.52 -8.98 -31.71
CA LEU A 360 -0.67 -10.05 -31.17
C LEU A 360 0.72 -9.53 -30.81
N SER A 361 1.34 -8.72 -31.66
CA SER A 361 2.67 -8.16 -31.41
C SER A 361 2.70 -7.19 -30.22
N VAL A 362 1.72 -6.31 -30.09
CA VAL A 362 1.61 -5.36 -28.98
C VAL A 362 1.33 -6.08 -27.65
N SER A 363 0.45 -7.08 -27.66
CA SER A 363 0.11 -7.87 -26.48
C SER A 363 1.24 -8.80 -26.06
N LEU A 364 1.96 -9.39 -27.00
CA LEU A 364 3.13 -10.22 -26.71
C LEU A 364 4.28 -9.37 -26.13
N PHE A 365 4.50 -8.18 -26.69
CA PHE A 365 5.49 -7.23 -26.16
C PHE A 365 5.15 -6.78 -24.74
N PHE A 366 3.87 -6.48 -24.46
CA PHE A 366 3.36 -6.13 -23.15
C PHE A 366 3.49 -7.29 -22.15
N PHE A 367 3.18 -8.52 -22.57
CA PHE A 367 3.29 -9.73 -21.76
C PHE A 367 4.75 -10.08 -21.42
N VAL A 368 5.65 -10.01 -22.40
CA VAL A 368 7.10 -10.27 -22.20
C VAL A 368 7.72 -9.20 -21.29
N SER A 369 7.33 -7.92 -21.44
CA SER A 369 7.78 -6.84 -20.56
C SER A 369 7.31 -7.01 -19.10
N LEU A 370 6.11 -7.53 -18.88
CA LEU A 370 5.56 -7.81 -17.56
C LEU A 370 6.15 -9.07 -16.90
N MET A 371 6.48 -10.09 -17.68
CA MET A 371 7.09 -11.31 -17.15
C MET A 371 8.56 -11.11 -16.70
N GLY A 372 9.25 -10.10 -17.25
CA GLY A 372 10.61 -9.77 -16.87
C GLY A 372 10.76 -9.07 -15.51
N THR A 373 9.65 -8.65 -14.87
CA THR A 373 9.65 -7.91 -13.60
C THR A 373 9.22 -8.73 -12.39
N GLY A 374 9.45 -10.03 -12.39
CA GLY A 374 9.28 -10.86 -11.21
C GLY A 374 10.22 -10.36 -10.10
N CYS A 375 9.78 -9.42 -9.26
CA CYS A 375 10.44 -9.13 -8.00
C CYS A 375 10.33 -10.36 -7.12
N ALA A 376 11.44 -11.06 -6.91
CA ALA A 376 11.58 -11.99 -5.82
C ALA A 376 11.54 -11.17 -4.52
N ALA A 377 10.36 -11.01 -3.94
CA ALA A 377 10.23 -10.55 -2.58
C ALA A 377 10.87 -11.62 -1.69
N VAL A 378 11.90 -11.24 -0.93
CA VAL A 378 12.54 -12.15 0.02
C VAL A 378 11.51 -12.48 1.10
N GLU A 379 11.28 -13.78 1.33
CA GLU A 379 10.34 -14.27 2.34
C GLU A 379 10.75 -13.76 3.74
N PRO A 380 9.80 -13.37 4.63
CA PRO A 380 10.12 -12.85 5.97
C PRO A 380 11.02 -13.77 6.79
N GLU A 381 10.89 -15.09 6.62
CA GLU A 381 11.71 -16.10 7.31
C GLU A 381 13.18 -16.08 6.89
N LYS A 382 13.49 -15.52 5.73
CA LYS A 382 14.85 -15.34 5.19
C LYS A 382 15.45 -13.97 5.53
N ARG A 383 14.79 -13.18 6.38
CA ARG A 383 15.26 -11.88 6.82
C ARG A 383 15.74 -11.94 8.27
N MET A 384 16.70 -11.10 8.60
CA MET A 384 17.22 -10.88 9.93
C MET A 384 16.86 -9.46 10.35
N TYR A 385 16.20 -9.32 11.48
CA TYR A 385 15.65 -8.07 11.98
C TYR A 385 16.37 -7.64 13.28
N PRO A 386 17.46 -6.87 13.21
CA PRO A 386 18.09 -6.34 14.42
C PRO A 386 17.20 -5.28 15.08
N LEU A 387 17.19 -5.27 16.42
CA LEU A 387 16.46 -4.30 17.22
C LEU A 387 17.35 -3.13 17.68
N ALA A 388 18.66 -3.35 17.76
CA ALA A 388 19.62 -2.27 18.00
C ALA A 388 20.77 -2.32 17.00
N LEU A 389 21.22 -1.13 16.57
CA LEU A 389 22.39 -0.92 15.73
C LEU A 389 23.41 -0.07 16.46
N GLY A 390 24.61 -0.62 16.66
CA GLY A 390 25.76 0.10 17.18
C GLY A 390 26.71 0.52 16.08
N ALA A 391 27.21 1.73 16.12
CA ALA A 391 28.22 2.21 15.20
C ALA A 391 29.44 2.78 15.96
N GLY A 392 30.64 2.37 15.53
CA GLY A 392 31.91 2.82 16.09
C GLY A 392 33.02 2.83 15.05
N VAL A 393 34.21 3.25 15.46
CA VAL A 393 35.43 3.23 14.64
C VAL A 393 36.46 2.32 15.28
N SER A 394 37.14 1.52 14.46
CA SER A 394 38.27 0.67 14.84
C SER A 394 39.51 1.01 14.03
N GLU A 395 40.62 0.31 14.28
CA GLU A 395 41.85 0.44 13.48
C GLU A 395 41.66 0.09 12.00
N GLU A 396 40.66 -0.75 11.69
CA GLU A 396 40.35 -1.20 10.33
C GLU A 396 39.33 -0.32 9.61
N GLY A 397 38.76 0.68 10.27
CA GLY A 397 37.72 1.57 9.76
C GLY A 397 36.46 1.56 10.65
N PHE A 398 35.27 1.51 10.02
CA PHE A 398 33.99 1.48 10.75
C PHE A 398 33.64 0.08 11.26
N VAL A 399 32.97 0.05 12.41
CA VAL A 399 32.41 -1.17 13.01
C VAL A 399 30.92 -0.99 13.21
N LEU A 400 30.13 -1.96 12.75
CA LEU A 400 28.70 -2.05 13.05
C LEU A 400 28.41 -3.29 13.91
N LYS A 401 27.60 -3.10 14.94
CA LYS A 401 27.09 -4.14 15.82
C LYS A 401 25.58 -4.22 15.71
N TYR A 402 25.07 -5.43 15.50
CA TYR A 402 23.65 -5.70 15.36
C TYR A 402 23.19 -6.59 16.52
N ALA A 403 22.28 -6.10 17.36
CA ALA A 403 21.65 -6.93 18.39
C ALA A 403 20.35 -7.51 17.86
N MET A 404 20.26 -8.84 17.90
CA MET A 404 19.11 -9.59 17.42
C MET A 404 18.11 -9.83 18.56
N PRO A 405 16.78 -9.95 18.26
CA PRO A 405 15.80 -10.39 19.24
C PRO A 405 16.11 -11.83 19.69
N ASP A 406 15.88 -12.12 20.97
CA ASP A 406 15.95 -13.50 21.46
C ASP A 406 14.71 -14.26 20.97
N MET A 407 14.91 -15.10 19.96
CA MET A 407 13.83 -15.88 19.33
C MET A 407 13.20 -16.90 20.29
N ASN A 408 13.89 -17.31 21.35
CA ASN A 408 13.40 -18.31 22.30
C ASN A 408 12.36 -17.73 23.26
N VAL A 409 12.54 -16.49 23.66
CA VAL A 409 11.57 -15.75 24.51
C VAL A 409 10.28 -15.48 23.75
N THR A 410 10.35 -15.15 22.47
CA THR A 410 9.18 -14.82 21.64
C THR A 410 8.35 -16.07 21.28
N THR A 411 8.92 -17.26 21.29
CA THR A 411 8.21 -18.51 20.91
C THR A 411 7.80 -19.38 22.10
N GLY A 412 8.14 -19.01 23.36
CA GLY A 412 7.74 -19.74 24.56
C GLY A 412 8.37 -21.13 24.68
N GLN A 413 9.50 -21.37 24.03
CA GLN A 413 10.25 -22.64 24.15
C GLN A 413 11.23 -22.59 25.33
N GLU A 414 11.32 -23.68 26.09
CA GLU A 414 12.29 -23.83 27.17
C GLU A 414 13.73 -23.76 26.63
N LYS A 415 14.61 -23.04 27.36
CA LYS A 415 15.98 -22.74 26.94
C LYS A 415 16.90 -23.96 26.94
N PRO A 416 17.85 -24.04 25.98
CA PRO A 416 19.14 -24.65 26.21
C PRO A 416 20.02 -23.77 27.12
N GLU A 417 20.72 -24.35 28.06
CA GLU A 417 21.50 -23.63 29.13
C GLU A 417 22.64 -22.72 28.66
N GLU A 418 22.89 -22.55 27.35
CA GLU A 418 24.03 -21.80 26.79
C GLU A 418 23.71 -21.08 25.48
N ASP A 419 22.76 -20.10 25.45
CA ASP A 419 22.70 -19.23 24.28
C ASP A 419 23.16 -17.81 24.60
N PRO A 420 24.26 -17.34 23.97
CA PRO A 420 24.69 -15.94 24.10
C PRO A 420 23.71 -15.02 23.38
N VAL A 421 23.52 -13.80 23.93
CA VAL A 421 22.90 -12.70 23.19
C VAL A 421 23.57 -12.62 21.82
N SER A 422 22.80 -12.83 20.74
CA SER A 422 23.38 -12.90 19.43
C SER A 422 23.67 -11.50 18.90
N VAL A 423 24.90 -11.05 19.13
CA VAL A 423 25.41 -9.78 18.60
C VAL A 423 26.31 -10.09 17.41
N LEU A 424 25.86 -9.65 16.24
CA LEU A 424 26.69 -9.71 15.03
C LEU A 424 27.55 -8.45 14.95
N THR A 425 28.86 -8.62 14.89
CA THR A 425 29.82 -7.53 14.73
C THR A 425 30.51 -7.64 13.38
N LEU A 426 30.47 -6.57 12.59
CA LEU A 426 31.11 -6.46 11.29
C LEU A 426 31.97 -5.21 11.23
N ALA A 427 33.13 -5.31 10.56
CA ALA A 427 34.05 -4.19 10.35
C ALA A 427 34.39 -4.03 8.86
N GLY A 428 34.72 -2.81 8.48
CA GLY A 428 35.12 -2.50 7.11
C GLY A 428 35.56 -1.03 6.97
N ARG A 429 36.27 -0.71 5.90
CA ARG A 429 36.77 0.65 5.64
C ARG A 429 35.65 1.67 5.43
N ASN A 430 34.50 1.23 4.99
CA ASN A 430 33.30 2.02 4.80
C ASN A 430 32.05 1.13 4.96
N PHE A 431 30.87 1.75 5.08
CA PHE A 431 29.61 1.03 5.31
C PHE A 431 29.23 0.10 4.15
N GLN A 432 29.55 0.45 2.90
CA GLN A 432 29.29 -0.40 1.73
C GLN A 432 30.16 -1.67 1.73
N GLU A 433 31.36 -1.60 2.30
CA GLU A 433 32.21 -2.79 2.48
C GLU A 433 31.64 -3.71 3.57
N ILE A 434 31.15 -3.14 4.68
CA ILE A 434 30.46 -3.88 5.76
C ILE A 434 29.23 -4.59 5.20
N GLU A 435 28.44 -3.93 4.38
CA GLU A 435 27.27 -4.54 3.71
C GLU A 435 27.69 -5.71 2.79
N LYS A 436 28.78 -5.55 2.04
CA LYS A 436 29.33 -6.64 1.21
C LYS A 436 29.83 -7.82 2.06
N VAL A 437 30.45 -7.54 3.22
CA VAL A 437 30.87 -8.58 4.16
C VAL A 437 29.64 -9.31 4.71
N TYR A 438 28.60 -8.56 5.11
CA TYR A 438 27.34 -9.15 5.54
C TYR A 438 26.76 -10.09 4.49
N ASN A 439 26.58 -9.61 3.27
CA ASN A 439 25.98 -10.37 2.16
C ASN A 439 26.78 -11.63 1.75
N ARG A 440 28.05 -11.71 2.12
CA ARG A 440 28.91 -12.88 1.85
C ARG A 440 28.99 -13.86 3.04
N SER A 441 28.73 -13.38 4.26
CA SER A 441 28.95 -14.15 5.48
C SER A 441 27.66 -14.62 6.16
N GLN A 442 26.50 -13.99 5.84
CA GLN A 442 25.25 -14.29 6.50
C GLN A 442 24.26 -14.96 5.53
N GLU A 443 23.53 -15.94 6.07
CA GLU A 443 22.53 -16.69 5.30
C GLU A 443 21.25 -15.88 5.06
N LYS A 444 20.88 -15.00 6.02
CA LYS A 444 19.65 -14.21 5.99
C LYS A 444 19.92 -12.80 5.50
N PHE A 445 18.94 -12.19 4.82
CA PHE A 445 18.98 -10.80 4.43
C PHE A 445 18.81 -9.87 5.62
N LEU A 446 19.66 -8.84 5.73
CA LEU A 446 19.53 -7.81 6.75
C LEU A 446 18.34 -6.90 6.41
N ASP A 447 17.44 -6.72 7.37
CA ASP A 447 16.30 -5.81 7.27
C ASP A 447 16.25 -4.93 8.51
N LEU A 448 16.59 -3.65 8.37
CA LEU A 448 16.63 -2.67 9.45
C LEU A 448 15.26 -2.05 9.77
N GLY A 449 14.17 -2.56 9.18
CA GLY A 449 12.83 -2.02 9.35
C GLY A 449 12.23 -2.19 10.75
N HIS A 450 12.84 -3.03 11.59
CA HIS A 450 12.44 -3.22 13.00
C HIS A 450 13.41 -2.60 13.99
N LEU A 451 14.35 -1.78 13.52
CA LEU A 451 15.33 -1.11 14.37
C LEU A 451 14.61 -0.16 15.34
N GLN A 452 14.92 -0.30 16.63
CA GLN A 452 14.33 0.49 17.71
C GLN A 452 15.31 1.55 18.23
N VAL A 453 16.60 1.21 18.23
CA VAL A 453 17.65 2.02 18.85
C VAL A 453 18.90 2.04 17.97
N VAL A 454 19.52 3.21 17.87
CA VAL A 454 20.86 3.42 17.33
C VAL A 454 21.77 3.88 18.46
N ILE A 455 22.91 3.22 18.66
CA ILE A 455 23.89 3.56 19.70
C ILE A 455 25.21 3.95 19.03
N LEU A 456 25.61 5.19 19.17
CA LEU A 456 26.85 5.72 18.64
C LEU A 456 27.99 5.63 19.66
N ASP A 457 29.09 5.05 19.26
CA ASP A 457 30.36 5.22 20.00
C ASP A 457 30.80 6.68 19.92
N GLU A 458 31.51 7.17 20.96
CA GLU A 458 32.03 8.55 20.98
C GLU A 458 32.90 8.88 19.76
N SER A 459 33.58 7.89 19.18
CA SER A 459 34.38 8.04 17.96
C SER A 459 33.54 8.40 16.72
N MET A 460 32.24 8.13 16.76
CA MET A 460 31.30 8.48 15.68
C MET A 460 30.80 9.92 15.71
N LEU A 461 31.06 10.65 16.79
CA LEU A 461 30.60 12.03 16.98
C LEU A 461 31.43 13.07 16.22
N THR A 462 32.56 12.68 15.60
CA THR A 462 33.31 13.57 14.71
C THR A 462 32.49 13.95 13.48
N GLU A 463 32.76 15.13 12.89
CA GLU A 463 31.95 15.63 11.75
C GLU A 463 31.97 14.68 10.55
N GLU A 464 33.11 14.10 10.23
CA GLU A 464 33.28 13.20 9.09
C GLU A 464 32.54 11.87 9.31
N ASN A 465 32.71 11.25 10.50
CA ASN A 465 32.13 9.93 10.81
C ASN A 465 30.61 10.00 10.95
N ARG A 466 30.08 11.02 11.64
CA ARG A 466 28.64 11.19 11.79
C ARG A 466 27.95 11.45 10.45
N LYS A 467 28.58 12.25 9.56
CA LYS A 467 28.09 12.48 8.21
C LYS A 467 28.03 11.19 7.41
N ALA A 468 29.11 10.43 7.39
CA ALA A 468 29.17 9.15 6.70
C ALA A 468 28.10 8.16 7.19
N PHE A 469 27.88 8.12 8.51
CA PHE A 469 26.89 7.22 9.12
C PHE A 469 25.45 7.64 8.84
N LEU A 470 25.14 8.94 8.98
CA LEU A 470 23.79 9.43 8.69
C LEU A 470 23.43 9.29 7.21
N GLU A 471 24.41 9.51 6.31
CA GLU A 471 24.22 9.27 4.88
C GLU A 471 24.02 7.78 4.57
N TYR A 472 24.71 6.88 5.28
CA TYR A 472 24.49 5.44 5.16
C TYR A 472 23.06 5.05 5.59
N LEU A 473 22.63 5.45 6.80
CA LEU A 473 21.27 5.15 7.28
C LEU A 473 20.18 5.74 6.40
N LYS A 474 20.43 6.91 5.78
CA LYS A 474 19.49 7.52 4.83
C LYS A 474 19.34 6.72 3.53
N GLN A 475 20.36 5.96 3.14
CA GLN A 475 20.32 5.10 1.96
C GLN A 475 19.61 3.77 2.22
N GLU A 476 19.50 3.36 3.48
CA GLU A 476 18.80 2.15 3.89
C GLU A 476 17.27 2.36 3.82
N GLU A 477 16.61 1.64 2.92
CA GLU A 477 15.19 1.85 2.58
C GLU A 477 14.21 1.61 3.74
N HIS A 478 14.63 0.90 4.78
CA HIS A 478 13.72 0.39 5.82
C HIS A 478 13.96 0.98 7.21
N VAL A 479 14.96 1.83 7.41
CA VAL A 479 15.23 2.44 8.73
C VAL A 479 14.18 3.49 9.05
N GLY A 480 13.46 3.30 10.18
CA GLY A 480 12.52 4.29 10.71
C GLY A 480 13.26 5.51 11.28
N GLU A 481 12.70 6.69 11.14
CA GLU A 481 13.27 7.90 11.74
C GLU A 481 12.81 8.15 13.20
N ASP A 482 11.87 7.37 13.68
CA ASP A 482 11.40 7.31 15.07
C ASP A 482 12.32 6.47 15.98
N VAL A 483 13.36 5.87 15.41
CA VAL A 483 14.42 5.14 16.12
C VAL A 483 15.12 6.08 17.10
N TYR A 484 15.21 5.66 18.36
CA TYR A 484 15.91 6.45 19.41
C TYR A 484 17.42 6.36 19.27
N MET A 485 18.08 7.47 19.53
CA MET A 485 19.55 7.57 19.48
C MET A 485 20.15 7.68 20.87
N PHE A 486 21.22 6.93 21.08
CA PHE A 486 22.06 6.98 22.27
C PHE A 486 23.52 7.08 21.87
N ARG A 487 24.36 7.53 22.83
CA ARG A 487 25.82 7.51 22.68
C ARG A 487 26.46 6.76 23.85
N THR A 488 27.63 6.20 23.62
CA THR A 488 28.40 5.50 24.66
C THR A 488 29.89 5.53 24.39
N GLY A 489 30.72 5.49 25.44
CA GLY A 489 32.15 5.20 25.33
C GLY A 489 32.46 3.70 25.43
N MET A 490 31.47 2.85 25.67
CA MET A 490 31.62 1.42 25.96
C MET A 490 30.74 0.54 25.07
N LEU A 491 30.78 0.78 23.77
CA LEU A 491 29.89 0.13 22.81
C LEU A 491 29.88 -1.41 22.90
N GLY A 492 31.04 -1.99 23.20
CA GLY A 492 31.16 -3.45 23.36
C GLY A 492 30.39 -3.96 24.56
N GLU A 493 30.50 -3.32 25.71
CA GLU A 493 29.86 -3.72 26.97
C GLU A 493 28.34 -3.53 26.89
N VAL A 494 27.88 -2.42 26.32
CA VAL A 494 26.45 -2.12 26.14
C VAL A 494 25.78 -3.19 25.27
N PHE A 495 26.41 -3.64 24.19
CA PHE A 495 25.85 -4.68 23.31
C PHE A 495 25.89 -6.10 23.89
N HIS A 496 26.82 -6.36 24.86
CA HIS A 496 26.89 -7.65 25.55
C HIS A 496 26.12 -7.65 26.89
N TRP A 497 25.49 -6.53 27.24
CA TRP A 497 24.68 -6.44 28.45
C TRP A 497 23.46 -7.35 28.35
N LYS A 498 23.19 -8.06 29.46
CA LYS A 498 22.02 -8.94 29.60
C LYS A 498 21.10 -8.40 30.66
N GLY A 499 19.90 -7.98 30.29
CA GLY A 499 18.87 -7.54 31.23
C GLY A 499 18.37 -8.67 32.14
N ALA A 500 17.76 -8.31 33.26
CA ALA A 500 17.20 -9.26 34.22
C ALA A 500 16.07 -10.13 33.62
N GLU A 501 15.39 -9.63 32.58
CA GLU A 501 14.30 -10.33 31.85
C GLU A 501 14.74 -10.82 30.48
N GLU A 502 16.06 -10.89 30.22
CA GLU A 502 16.63 -11.36 28.96
C GLU A 502 16.18 -10.59 27.69
N SER A 503 15.68 -9.36 27.88
CA SER A 503 15.35 -8.47 26.78
C SER A 503 16.61 -8.01 26.05
N SER A 504 16.52 -7.80 24.74
CA SER A 504 17.60 -7.22 23.96
C SER A 504 17.87 -5.77 24.38
N VAL A 505 19.10 -5.28 24.19
CA VAL A 505 19.45 -3.88 24.49
C VAL A 505 18.52 -2.89 23.78
N GLY A 506 18.03 -3.23 22.57
CA GLY A 506 17.08 -2.41 21.82
C GLY A 506 15.73 -2.27 22.51
N GLU A 507 15.12 -3.40 22.90
CA GLU A 507 13.82 -3.42 23.60
C GLU A 507 13.90 -2.72 24.95
N TYR A 508 14.98 -2.95 25.69
CA TYR A 508 15.16 -2.34 27.00
C TYR A 508 15.27 -0.82 26.92
N LEU A 509 16.10 -0.29 26.02
CA LEU A 509 16.29 1.15 25.87
C LEU A 509 15.04 1.84 25.29
N GLN A 510 14.32 1.20 24.36
CA GLN A 510 13.04 1.68 23.89
C GLN A 510 12.03 1.72 25.04
N GLY A 511 11.93 0.65 25.84
CA GLY A 511 11.03 0.56 26.99
C GLY A 511 11.29 1.65 28.03
N ILE A 512 12.55 2.01 28.29
CA ILE A 512 12.90 3.15 29.16
C ILE A 512 12.31 4.46 28.62
N GLN A 513 12.29 4.66 27.30
CA GLN A 513 11.76 5.88 26.69
C GLN A 513 10.23 5.93 26.74
N GLU A 514 9.57 4.82 26.46
CA GLU A 514 8.13 4.75 26.33
C GLU A 514 7.39 4.68 27.68
N ASN A 515 7.97 4.03 28.69
CA ASN A 515 7.33 3.77 29.98
C ASN A 515 7.48 4.91 31.00
N ARG A 516 8.13 6.02 30.66
CA ARG A 516 8.28 7.15 31.59
C ARG A 516 7.00 7.97 31.68
N THR A 517 6.54 8.21 32.91
CA THR A 517 5.33 9.01 33.18
C THR A 517 5.52 10.49 32.84
N THR A 518 4.47 11.10 32.29
CA THR A 518 4.34 12.52 31.94
C THR A 518 4.72 13.41 33.15
N GLY A 519 5.88 14.03 33.16
CA GLY A 519 6.38 14.89 34.24
C GLY A 519 7.83 14.62 34.66
N GLN A 520 8.35 13.42 34.32
CA GLN A 520 9.75 13.04 34.46
C GLN A 520 10.44 12.81 33.11
N GLN A 521 9.72 13.06 32.01
CA GLN A 521 10.22 12.84 30.67
C GLN A 521 11.30 13.85 30.30
N LYS A 522 12.54 13.44 30.44
CA LYS A 522 13.58 13.99 29.59
C LYS A 522 13.39 13.35 28.22
N LYS A 523 13.21 14.17 27.19
CA LYS A 523 12.89 13.74 25.84
C LYS A 523 14.09 12.99 25.24
N GLY A 524 13.90 11.72 24.84
CA GLY A 524 14.88 11.01 24.04
C GLY A 524 15.03 11.67 22.67
N VAL A 525 16.19 11.54 22.08
CA VAL A 525 16.48 12.04 20.72
C VAL A 525 16.18 10.93 19.72
N THR A 526 15.43 11.26 18.69
CA THR A 526 15.15 10.36 17.57
C THR A 526 16.07 10.64 16.38
N LEU A 527 16.20 9.67 15.51
CA LEU A 527 16.95 9.82 14.25
C LEU A 527 16.40 10.98 13.40
N ARG A 528 15.08 11.24 13.47
CA ARG A 528 14.45 12.41 12.83
C ARG A 528 15.02 13.73 13.32
N GLU A 529 15.10 13.89 14.65
CA GLU A 529 15.65 15.12 15.26
C GLU A 529 17.13 15.28 14.92
N ALA A 530 17.86 14.17 14.88
CA ALA A 530 19.26 14.15 14.45
C ALA A 530 19.41 14.58 13.00
N TYR A 531 18.60 14.06 12.07
CA TYR A 531 18.61 14.50 10.68
C TYR A 531 18.23 15.96 10.53
N HIS A 532 17.18 16.41 11.23
CA HIS A 532 16.73 17.80 11.14
C HIS A 532 17.85 18.77 11.53
N GLN A 533 18.51 18.54 12.66
CA GLN A 533 19.59 19.43 13.12
C GLN A 533 20.83 19.29 12.24
N PHE A 534 21.20 18.07 11.84
CA PHE A 534 22.35 17.85 10.98
C PHE A 534 22.23 18.56 9.62
N TYR A 535 21.05 18.55 8.99
CA TYR A 535 20.85 19.25 7.72
C TYR A 535 20.65 20.76 7.87
N GLN A 536 20.32 21.23 9.07
CA GLN A 536 20.17 22.65 9.36
C GLN A 536 21.53 23.34 9.59
N ASP A 537 22.39 22.78 10.42
CA ASP A 537 23.63 23.40 10.88
C ASP A 537 24.87 22.48 10.92
N GLY A 538 24.73 21.24 10.49
CA GLY A 538 25.81 20.23 10.49
C GLY A 538 26.09 19.60 11.86
N THR A 539 25.32 19.93 12.90
CA THR A 539 25.49 19.40 14.26
C THR A 539 24.48 18.29 14.58
N LEU A 540 24.66 17.64 15.74
CA LEU A 540 23.67 16.72 16.29
C LEU A 540 23.03 17.32 17.53
N PRO A 541 21.76 17.00 17.85
CA PRO A 541 21.18 17.31 19.14
C PRO A 541 21.93 16.60 20.25
N TRP A 542 21.70 17.02 21.50
CA TRP A 542 22.29 16.33 22.64
C TRP A 542 21.73 14.89 22.73
N ILE A 543 22.54 13.91 22.36
CA ILE A 543 22.17 12.50 22.37
C ILE A 543 22.40 11.95 23.80
N PRO A 544 21.40 11.29 24.44
CA PRO A 544 21.56 10.68 25.75
C PRO A 544 22.72 9.68 25.81
N SER A 545 23.47 9.69 26.91
CA SER A 545 24.56 8.74 27.14
C SER A 545 24.04 7.47 27.81
N VAL A 546 24.55 6.32 27.37
CA VAL A 546 24.24 5.01 27.97
C VAL A 546 25.52 4.29 28.39
N TRP A 547 25.49 3.65 29.55
CA TRP A 547 26.63 2.86 30.08
C TRP A 547 26.12 1.71 30.94
N VAL A 548 26.98 0.72 31.13
CA VAL A 548 26.72 -0.43 32.00
C VAL A 548 27.28 -0.13 33.40
N ASN A 549 26.45 -0.27 34.43
CA ASN A 549 26.83 -0.14 35.82
C ASN A 549 26.42 -1.42 36.57
N GLY A 550 27.39 -2.35 36.74
CA GLY A 550 27.09 -3.71 37.21
C GLY A 550 26.13 -4.44 36.30
N ASP A 551 24.99 -4.86 36.83
CA ASP A 551 23.93 -5.54 36.05
C ASP A 551 22.90 -4.56 35.43
N LEU A 552 23.07 -3.25 35.66
CA LEU A 552 22.13 -2.23 35.20
C LEU A 552 22.67 -1.48 33.99
N LEU A 553 21.76 -1.15 33.07
CA LEU A 553 21.99 -0.23 31.97
C LEU A 553 21.43 1.15 32.36
N GLU A 554 22.29 2.11 32.57
CA GLU A 554 21.92 3.47 32.99
C GLU A 554 21.94 4.44 31.82
N VAL A 555 21.01 5.41 31.83
CA VAL A 555 20.88 6.43 30.78
C VAL A 555 20.91 7.83 31.40
N ASP A 556 21.83 8.68 30.96
CA ASP A 556 21.89 10.11 31.30
C ASP A 556 21.38 10.97 30.12
N TYR A 557 20.38 11.78 30.40
CA TYR A 557 19.77 12.71 29.44
C TYR A 557 20.38 14.11 29.49
N GLY A 558 21.44 14.32 30.27
CA GLY A 558 21.97 15.64 30.53
C GLY A 558 21.04 16.48 31.42
N SER A 559 21.61 17.36 32.24
CA SER A 559 20.86 18.44 32.89
C SER A 559 20.46 19.44 31.82
N ALA A 560 19.16 19.73 31.66
CA ALA A 560 18.73 20.94 30.95
C ALA A 560 19.25 22.12 31.79
N GLU A 561 20.36 22.77 31.40
CA GLU A 561 20.68 24.14 31.80
C GLU A 561 19.85 25.10 30.95
#